data_fdfc5a634d77061271680e320d62d220
#
_entry.id   fdfc5a634d77061271680e320d62d220
#
_cell.length_a   1.000
_cell.length_b   1.000
_cell.length_c   1.000
_cell.angle_alpha   90.00
_cell.angle_beta   90.00
_cell.angle_gamma   90.00
#
_symmetry.space_group_name_H-M   'P 1'
#
loop_
_entity.id
_entity.type
_entity.pdbx_description
1 polymer ?
#
loop_
_entity_poly.entity_id
_entity_poly.type
_entity_poly.pdbx_seq_one_letter_code
_entity_poly.pdbx_strand_id
1 'polypeptide(L)'
;LNNFYYAVGVSIVVGICIIFLLHNGYFKEFCNMKTIKASIIVGIVVVVVTIFVASICVYRYLTYATSCFDFGIFCQMYYNMIHTLLPDTTCERNELLSHFAIHTSPIYYLLLPVYAIFPDPKTLLISQAVIVVSGVIPLWFIAKNFKFSNGVASALCIAYVFSPALLCSTF
;
A
#
# COMPACT_ATOMS: atom_id res chain seq x y z
N LEU A 1 19.46 -20.95 -6.93
CA LEU A 1 20.80 -20.45 -7.37
C LEU A 1 20.68 -19.24 -8.31
N ASN A 2 19.78 -19.25 -9.29
CA ASN A 2 19.63 -18.12 -10.23
C ASN A 2 19.26 -16.81 -9.54
N ASN A 3 18.37 -16.82 -8.54
CA ASN A 3 17.92 -15.61 -7.85
C ASN A 3 19.04 -14.91 -7.10
N PHE A 4 20.05 -15.62 -6.61
CA PHE A 4 21.20 -15.04 -5.93
C PHE A 4 22.06 -14.19 -6.89
N TYR A 5 22.37 -14.71 -8.07
CA TYR A 5 23.15 -13.97 -9.07
C TYR A 5 22.42 -12.72 -9.59
N TYR A 6 21.09 -12.81 -9.77
CA TYR A 6 20.28 -11.63 -10.09
C TYR A 6 20.31 -10.58 -8.99
N ALA A 7 20.15 -11.00 -7.73
CA ALA A 7 20.22 -10.09 -6.58
C ALA A 7 21.58 -9.39 -6.48
N VAL A 8 22.68 -10.14 -6.66
CA VAL A 8 24.04 -9.59 -6.68
C VAL A 8 24.21 -8.61 -7.85
N GLY A 9 23.80 -9.00 -9.06
CA GLY A 9 23.87 -8.13 -10.23
C GLY A 9 23.12 -6.82 -10.04
N VAL A 10 21.88 -6.88 -9.57
CA VAL A 10 21.07 -5.69 -9.26
C VAL A 10 21.73 -4.83 -8.20
N SER A 11 22.27 -5.43 -7.12
CA SER A 11 22.96 -4.68 -6.05
C SER A 11 24.19 -3.95 -6.58
N ILE A 12 24.97 -4.56 -7.47
CA ILE A 12 26.13 -3.92 -8.09
C ILE A 12 25.71 -2.73 -8.95
N VAL A 13 24.70 -2.91 -9.81
CA VAL A 13 24.19 -1.82 -10.67
C VAL A 13 23.67 -0.66 -9.82
N VAL A 14 22.87 -0.95 -8.80
CA VAL A 14 22.37 0.08 -7.87
C VAL A 14 23.51 0.78 -7.16
N GLY A 15 24.52 0.04 -6.69
CA GLY A 15 25.72 0.62 -6.07
C GLY A 15 26.48 1.58 -7.01
N ILE A 16 26.71 1.18 -8.24
CA ILE A 16 27.34 2.03 -9.25
C ILE A 16 26.52 3.29 -9.52
N CYS A 17 25.19 3.18 -9.66
CA CYS A 17 24.30 4.33 -9.84
C CYS A 17 24.38 5.30 -8.66
N ILE A 18 24.40 4.78 -7.42
CA ILE A 18 24.52 5.62 -6.23
C ILE A 18 25.85 6.35 -6.21
N ILE A 19 26.98 5.66 -6.47
CA ILE A 19 28.30 6.28 -6.53
C ILE A 19 28.35 7.37 -7.61
N PHE A 20 27.78 7.12 -8.78
CA PHE A 20 27.70 8.09 -9.86
C PHE A 20 26.91 9.35 -9.46
N LEU A 21 25.74 9.18 -8.81
CA LEU A 21 24.90 10.28 -8.34
C LEU A 21 25.61 11.11 -7.26
N LEU A 22 26.34 10.45 -6.35
CA LEU A 22 27.12 11.13 -5.31
C LEU A 22 28.27 11.92 -5.90
N HIS A 23 28.99 11.34 -6.85
CA HIS A 23 30.20 11.94 -7.45
C HIS A 23 29.87 13.20 -8.27
N ASN A 24 28.77 13.20 -9.01
CA ASN A 24 28.39 14.31 -9.89
C ASN A 24 27.58 15.44 -9.17
N GLY A 25 27.44 15.40 -7.87
CA GLY A 25 26.74 16.43 -7.11
C GLY A 25 25.21 16.41 -7.23
N TYR A 26 24.63 15.53 -8.04
CA TYR A 26 23.17 15.38 -8.18
C TYR A 26 22.48 15.08 -6.84
N PHE A 27 23.17 14.37 -5.96
CA PHE A 27 22.67 14.09 -4.63
C PHE A 27 22.50 15.37 -3.79
N LYS A 28 23.42 16.33 -3.90
CA LYS A 28 23.34 17.61 -3.21
C LYS A 28 22.17 18.46 -3.73
N GLU A 29 21.96 18.49 -5.03
CA GLU A 29 20.81 19.18 -5.64
C GLU A 29 19.49 18.51 -5.26
N PHE A 30 19.44 17.19 -5.26
CA PHE A 30 18.30 16.42 -4.82
C PHE A 30 17.98 16.70 -3.35
N CYS A 31 18.97 16.70 -2.44
CA CYS A 31 18.78 17.02 -1.03
C CYS A 31 18.26 18.44 -0.82
N ASN A 32 18.71 19.39 -1.63
CA ASN A 32 18.36 20.83 -1.53
C ASN A 32 17.10 21.23 -2.30
N MET A 33 16.35 20.24 -2.84
CA MET A 33 15.13 20.54 -3.60
C MET A 33 14.09 21.28 -2.74
N LYS A 34 13.32 22.17 -3.38
CA LYS A 34 12.24 22.91 -2.71
C LYS A 34 11.14 21.95 -2.24
N THR A 35 10.54 22.23 -1.09
CA THR A 35 9.46 21.40 -0.50
C THR A 35 8.32 21.15 -1.50
N ILE A 36 7.88 22.20 -2.22
CA ILE A 36 6.80 22.07 -3.21
C ILE A 36 7.17 21.05 -4.30
N LYS A 37 8.39 21.13 -4.84
CA LYS A 37 8.86 20.16 -5.87
C LYS A 37 8.91 18.75 -5.32
N ALA A 38 9.42 18.57 -4.10
CA ALA A 38 9.49 17.28 -3.42
C ALA A 38 8.09 16.69 -3.20
N SER A 39 7.14 17.49 -2.71
CA SER A 39 5.76 17.04 -2.48
C SER A 39 5.03 16.68 -3.77
N ILE A 40 5.27 17.41 -4.86
CA ILE A 40 4.70 17.08 -6.17
C ILE A 40 5.23 15.74 -6.67
N ILE A 41 6.55 15.51 -6.59
CA ILE A 41 7.18 14.25 -7.02
C ILE A 41 6.58 13.07 -6.22
N VAL A 42 6.56 13.18 -4.89
CA VAL A 42 5.98 12.15 -4.02
C VAL A 42 4.50 11.94 -4.34
N GLY A 43 3.73 13.01 -4.51
CA GLY A 43 2.31 12.93 -4.86
C GLY A 43 2.06 12.20 -6.18
N ILE A 44 2.84 12.49 -7.22
CA ILE A 44 2.74 11.80 -8.52
C ILE A 44 3.05 10.30 -8.35
N VAL A 45 4.14 9.96 -7.64
CA VAL A 45 4.52 8.56 -7.39
C VAL A 45 3.42 7.84 -6.62
N VAL A 46 2.88 8.45 -5.56
CA VAL A 46 1.77 7.90 -4.76
C VAL A 46 0.56 7.58 -5.64
N VAL A 47 0.11 8.54 -6.45
CA VAL A 47 -1.05 8.34 -7.34
C VAL A 47 -0.80 7.23 -8.35
N VAL A 48 0.36 7.23 -9.01
CA VAL A 48 0.70 6.20 -10.02
C VAL A 48 0.78 4.82 -9.38
N VAL A 49 1.45 4.69 -8.22
CA VAL A 49 1.56 3.39 -7.53
C VAL A 49 0.20 2.93 -7.01
N THR A 50 -0.63 3.82 -6.46
CA THR A 50 -1.98 3.46 -6.02
C THR A 50 -2.82 2.91 -7.17
N ILE A 51 -2.84 3.60 -8.32
CA ILE A 51 -3.57 3.14 -9.50
C ILE A 51 -3.03 1.79 -9.98
N PHE A 52 -1.71 1.64 -10.03
CA PHE A 52 -1.07 0.40 -10.46
C PHE A 52 -1.42 -0.78 -9.55
N VAL A 53 -1.27 -0.62 -8.23
CA VAL A 53 -1.60 -1.66 -7.24
C VAL A 53 -3.09 -2.01 -7.28
N ALA A 54 -3.98 -1.01 -7.26
CA ALA A 54 -5.41 -1.23 -7.35
C ALA A 54 -5.80 -1.97 -8.64
N SER A 55 -5.18 -1.60 -9.77
CA SER A 55 -5.44 -2.26 -11.07
C SER A 55 -5.03 -3.73 -11.04
N ILE A 56 -3.88 -4.07 -10.46
CA ILE A 56 -3.42 -5.46 -10.33
C ILE A 56 -4.37 -6.24 -9.41
N CYS A 57 -4.75 -5.69 -8.26
CA CYS A 57 -5.68 -6.36 -7.33
C CYS A 57 -7.03 -6.64 -7.99
N VAL A 58 -7.59 -5.65 -8.69
CA VAL A 58 -8.85 -5.82 -9.44
C VAL A 58 -8.70 -6.81 -10.59
N TYR A 59 -7.60 -6.78 -11.33
CA TYR A 59 -7.32 -7.75 -12.40
C TYR A 59 -7.25 -9.17 -11.85
N ARG A 60 -6.53 -9.40 -10.76
CA ARG A 60 -6.45 -10.72 -10.10
C ARG A 60 -7.83 -11.20 -9.63
N TYR A 61 -8.65 -10.32 -9.09
CA TYR A 61 -10.03 -10.63 -8.74
C TYR A 61 -10.85 -11.07 -9.95
N LEU A 62 -10.79 -10.32 -11.05
CA LEU A 62 -11.54 -10.62 -12.28
C LEU A 62 -11.07 -11.90 -12.96
N THR A 63 -9.81 -12.32 -12.77
CA THR A 63 -9.23 -13.56 -13.31
C THR A 63 -9.27 -14.72 -12.32
N TYR A 64 -9.97 -14.59 -11.19
CA TYR A 64 -10.06 -15.61 -10.12
C TYR A 64 -8.70 -16.01 -9.55
N ALA A 65 -7.70 -15.12 -9.60
CA ALA A 65 -6.36 -15.35 -9.07
C ALA A 65 -6.16 -14.78 -7.64
N THR A 66 -7.20 -14.19 -7.06
CA THR A 66 -7.17 -13.71 -5.66
C THR A 66 -7.39 -14.89 -4.71
N SER A 67 -6.71 -14.88 -3.55
CA SER A 67 -6.96 -15.84 -2.48
C SER A 67 -8.42 -15.77 -2.02
N CYS A 68 -9.16 -16.87 -2.22
CA CYS A 68 -10.62 -16.85 -2.03
C CYS A 68 -11.04 -16.81 -0.56
N PHE A 69 -10.24 -17.42 0.35
CA PHE A 69 -10.68 -17.62 1.73
C PHE A 69 -10.76 -16.30 2.51
N ASP A 70 -9.63 -15.62 2.70
CA ASP A 70 -9.60 -14.38 3.50
C ASP A 70 -10.41 -13.26 2.85
N PHE A 71 -10.29 -13.11 1.54
CA PHE A 71 -11.04 -12.09 0.82
C PHE A 71 -12.56 -12.35 0.87
N GLY A 72 -12.98 -13.64 0.82
CA GLY A 72 -14.38 -14.03 0.97
C GLY A 72 -14.95 -13.66 2.34
N ILE A 73 -14.17 -13.84 3.41
CA ILE A 73 -14.55 -13.41 4.77
C ILE A 73 -14.88 -11.91 4.79
N PHE A 74 -13.98 -11.08 4.27
CA PHE A 74 -14.20 -9.62 4.25
C PHE A 74 -15.37 -9.22 3.35
N CYS A 75 -15.55 -9.87 2.20
CA CYS A 75 -16.69 -9.58 1.33
C CYS A 75 -18.02 -9.88 2.03
N GLN A 76 -18.15 -11.04 2.68
CA GLN A 76 -19.35 -11.40 3.41
C GLN A 76 -19.56 -10.48 4.62
N MET A 77 -18.52 -10.22 5.38
CA MET A 77 -18.57 -9.33 6.54
C MET A 77 -19.09 -7.94 6.16
N TYR A 78 -18.53 -7.31 5.15
CA TYR A 78 -18.96 -5.97 4.72
C TYR A 78 -20.38 -5.99 4.14
N TYR A 79 -20.75 -7.04 3.41
CA TYR A 79 -22.12 -7.21 2.97
C TYR A 79 -23.10 -7.25 4.16
N ASN A 80 -22.78 -8.00 5.21
CA ASN A 80 -23.61 -8.07 6.41
C ASN A 80 -23.59 -6.71 7.15
N MET A 81 -22.44 -6.07 7.26
CA MET A 81 -22.32 -4.78 7.98
C MET A 81 -23.17 -3.66 7.35
N ILE A 82 -23.36 -3.61 6.04
CA ILE A 82 -24.25 -2.59 5.42
C ILE A 82 -25.72 -2.82 5.72
N HIS A 83 -26.12 -4.03 6.14
CA HIS A 83 -27.50 -4.37 6.45
C HIS A 83 -27.79 -4.43 7.95
N THR A 84 -26.85 -4.90 8.74
CA THR A 84 -27.05 -5.19 10.18
C THR A 84 -26.17 -4.37 11.10
N LEU A 85 -25.14 -3.70 10.56
CA LEU A 85 -24.05 -3.06 11.29
C LEU A 85 -23.19 -4.06 12.13
N LEU A 86 -23.42 -5.37 11.97
CA LEU A 86 -22.65 -6.40 12.66
C LEU A 86 -21.62 -7.03 11.70
N PRO A 87 -20.36 -7.22 12.15
CA PRO A 87 -19.30 -7.81 11.33
C PRO A 87 -19.39 -9.34 11.32
N ASP A 88 -20.57 -9.88 10.98
CA ASP A 88 -20.84 -11.31 11.04
C ASP A 88 -20.42 -12.01 9.75
N THR A 89 -19.90 -13.24 9.89
CA THR A 89 -19.47 -14.08 8.78
C THR A 89 -19.74 -15.55 9.11
N THR A 90 -19.96 -16.37 8.09
CA THR A 90 -20.03 -17.85 8.21
C THR A 90 -18.79 -18.53 7.62
N CYS A 91 -17.91 -17.79 6.95
CA CYS A 91 -16.77 -18.34 6.23
C CYS A 91 -15.64 -18.80 7.16
N GLU A 92 -15.53 -18.29 8.39
CA GLU A 92 -14.40 -18.57 9.26
C GLU A 92 -14.49 -19.89 10.02
N ARG A 93 -15.70 -20.26 10.50
CA ARG A 93 -15.93 -21.44 11.36
C ARG A 93 -17.09 -22.32 10.92
N ASN A 94 -17.63 -22.11 9.72
CA ASN A 94 -18.84 -22.78 9.22
C ASN A 94 -20.08 -22.56 10.11
N GLU A 95 -20.07 -21.49 10.91
CA GLU A 95 -21.17 -21.04 11.77
C GLU A 95 -21.23 -19.53 11.74
N LEU A 96 -22.40 -18.95 11.98
CA LEU A 96 -22.55 -17.52 12.06
C LEU A 96 -21.89 -16.98 13.34
N LEU A 97 -20.83 -16.21 13.18
CA LEU A 97 -20.15 -15.54 14.29
C LEU A 97 -19.65 -14.17 13.88
N SER A 98 -19.45 -13.31 14.86
CA SER A 98 -18.83 -12.04 14.64
C SER A 98 -17.34 -12.19 14.35
N HIS A 99 -16.86 -11.60 13.25
CA HIS A 99 -15.43 -11.54 12.94
C HIS A 99 -14.61 -10.96 14.10
N PHE A 100 -15.20 -10.07 14.91
CA PHE A 100 -14.54 -9.51 16.10
C PHE A 100 -14.31 -10.51 17.23
N ALA A 101 -14.94 -11.66 17.19
CA ALA A 101 -14.61 -12.75 18.12
C ALA A 101 -13.23 -13.37 17.82
N ILE A 102 -12.73 -13.18 16.58
CA ILE A 102 -11.42 -13.68 16.12
C ILE A 102 -10.41 -12.55 16.02
N HIS A 103 -10.76 -11.47 15.31
CA HIS A 103 -9.91 -10.32 15.05
C HIS A 103 -10.64 -9.00 15.29
N THR A 104 -10.45 -8.41 16.45
CA THR A 104 -11.08 -7.12 16.78
C THR A 104 -10.40 -5.98 16.04
N SER A 105 -11.05 -5.45 15.02
CA SER A 105 -10.52 -4.35 14.17
C SER A 105 -11.61 -3.30 13.89
N PRO A 106 -11.85 -2.36 14.81
CA PRO A 106 -12.89 -1.32 14.65
C PRO A 106 -12.72 -0.45 13.39
N ILE A 107 -11.53 -0.44 12.79
CA ILE A 107 -11.23 0.29 11.55
C ILE A 107 -12.13 -0.12 10.38
N TYR A 108 -12.73 -1.31 10.42
CA TYR A 108 -13.64 -1.77 9.38
C TYR A 108 -14.87 -0.86 9.25
N TYR A 109 -15.34 -0.26 10.34
CA TYR A 109 -16.43 0.72 10.30
C TYR A 109 -16.03 2.02 9.59
N LEU A 110 -14.74 2.36 9.53
CA LEU A 110 -14.28 3.52 8.79
C LEU A 110 -14.44 3.35 7.27
N LEU A 111 -14.33 2.13 6.78
CA LEU A 111 -14.53 1.80 5.35
C LEU A 111 -15.99 1.54 5.00
N LEU A 112 -16.84 1.28 5.98
CA LEU A 112 -18.24 0.93 5.76
C LEU A 112 -19.01 1.97 4.92
N PRO A 113 -18.85 3.29 5.13
CA PRO A 113 -19.53 4.29 4.29
C PRO A 113 -19.13 4.20 2.83
N VAL A 114 -17.85 3.93 2.52
CA VAL A 114 -17.35 3.79 1.14
C VAL A 114 -17.96 2.54 0.50
N TYR A 115 -17.97 1.42 1.25
CA TYR A 115 -18.56 0.17 0.76
C TYR A 115 -20.09 0.27 0.61
N ALA A 116 -20.78 1.00 1.48
CA ALA A 116 -22.23 1.22 1.37
C ALA A 116 -22.63 2.00 0.11
N ILE A 117 -21.77 2.92 -0.37
CA ILE A 117 -21.99 3.65 -1.62
C ILE A 117 -21.68 2.76 -2.84
N PHE A 118 -20.64 1.95 -2.76
CA PHE A 118 -20.17 1.07 -3.82
C PHE A 118 -20.08 -0.38 -3.30
N PRO A 119 -21.19 -1.12 -3.16
CA PRO A 119 -21.22 -2.45 -2.55
C PRO A 119 -20.71 -3.52 -3.53
N ASP A 120 -19.44 -3.48 -3.83
CA ASP A 120 -18.73 -4.39 -4.73
C ASP A 120 -17.40 -4.84 -4.07
N PRO A 121 -17.02 -6.13 -4.14
CA PRO A 121 -15.74 -6.60 -3.65
C PRO A 121 -14.54 -5.79 -4.12
N LYS A 122 -14.56 -5.25 -5.34
CA LYS A 122 -13.50 -4.39 -5.88
C LYS A 122 -13.28 -3.13 -5.04
N THR A 123 -14.32 -2.62 -4.39
CA THR A 123 -14.22 -1.46 -3.49
C THR A 123 -13.27 -1.74 -2.33
N LEU A 124 -13.28 -2.95 -1.77
CA LEU A 124 -12.37 -3.34 -0.69
C LEU A 124 -10.92 -3.36 -1.17
N LEU A 125 -10.67 -3.93 -2.36
CA LEU A 125 -9.33 -4.00 -2.96
C LEU A 125 -8.76 -2.62 -3.26
N ILE A 126 -9.58 -1.73 -3.84
CA ILE A 126 -9.16 -0.35 -4.13
C ILE A 126 -8.91 0.41 -2.83
N SER A 127 -9.80 0.26 -1.84
CA SER A 127 -9.64 0.90 -0.53
C SER A 127 -8.39 0.44 0.19
N GLN A 128 -8.06 -0.86 0.13
CA GLN A 128 -6.83 -1.41 0.68
C GLN A 128 -5.61 -0.75 0.02
N ALA A 129 -5.56 -0.66 -1.31
CA ALA A 129 -4.47 -0.03 -2.02
C ALA A 129 -4.29 1.45 -1.60
N VAL A 130 -5.39 2.20 -1.49
CA VAL A 130 -5.38 3.60 -1.06
C VAL A 130 -4.85 3.74 0.36
N ILE A 131 -5.35 2.93 1.31
CA ILE A 131 -4.96 3.01 2.72
C ILE A 131 -3.49 2.66 2.90
N VAL A 132 -3.04 1.57 2.28
CA VAL A 132 -1.66 1.12 2.41
C VAL A 132 -0.70 2.17 1.86
N VAL A 133 -0.94 2.70 0.67
CA VAL A 133 -0.09 3.74 0.08
C VAL A 133 -0.18 5.07 0.85
N SER A 134 -1.32 5.38 1.49
CA SER A 134 -1.48 6.60 2.30
C SER A 134 -0.52 6.67 3.50
N GLY A 135 0.10 5.56 3.91
CA GLY A 135 1.18 5.53 4.92
C GLY A 135 2.36 6.44 4.59
N VAL A 136 2.48 6.89 3.34
CA VAL A 136 3.42 7.95 2.94
C VAL A 136 3.18 9.26 3.70
N ILE A 137 1.92 9.59 4.02
CA ILE A 137 1.57 10.85 4.69
C ILE A 137 2.24 10.96 6.07
N PRO A 138 1.99 10.04 7.02
CA PRO A 138 2.67 10.08 8.30
C PRO A 138 4.19 9.95 8.16
N LEU A 139 4.67 9.13 7.23
CA LEU A 139 6.10 8.98 6.99
C LEU A 139 6.77 10.29 6.57
N TRP A 140 6.13 11.08 5.69
CA TRP A 140 6.59 12.40 5.32
C TRP A 140 6.71 13.33 6.54
N PHE A 141 5.67 13.40 7.37
CA PHE A 141 5.68 14.23 8.57
C PHE A 141 6.74 13.79 9.58
N ILE A 142 6.91 12.48 9.77
CA ILE A 142 7.97 11.93 10.63
C ILE A 142 9.34 12.34 10.10
N ALA A 143 9.61 12.16 8.81
CA ALA A 143 10.88 12.55 8.20
C ALA A 143 11.16 14.06 8.37
N LYS A 144 10.13 14.91 8.24
CA LYS A 144 10.27 16.35 8.45
C LYS A 144 10.48 16.73 9.92
N ASN A 145 9.86 16.00 10.85
CA ASN A 145 10.08 16.21 12.28
C ASN A 145 11.53 15.88 12.69
N PHE A 146 12.12 14.86 12.08
CA PHE A 146 13.55 14.53 12.23
C PHE A 146 14.48 15.47 11.46
N LYS A 147 13.96 16.56 10.87
CA LYS A 147 14.72 17.57 10.11
C LYS A 147 15.48 17.02 8.91
N PHE A 148 15.02 15.90 8.33
CA PHE A 148 15.60 15.39 7.08
C PHE A 148 15.36 16.40 5.94
N SER A 149 16.33 16.47 5.02
CA SER A 149 16.19 17.26 3.80
C SER A 149 14.99 16.78 2.96
N ASN A 150 14.45 17.64 2.11
CA ASN A 150 13.29 17.31 1.29
C ASN A 150 13.56 16.13 0.35
N GLY A 151 14.79 16.02 -0.18
CA GLY A 151 15.19 14.89 -1.00
C GLY A 151 15.20 13.58 -0.22
N VAL A 152 15.79 13.57 0.99
CA VAL A 152 15.82 12.37 1.83
C VAL A 152 14.39 11.96 2.24
N ALA A 153 13.54 12.91 2.64
CA ALA A 153 12.15 12.63 2.95
C ALA A 153 11.40 12.03 1.74
N SER A 154 11.62 12.57 0.54
CA SER A 154 11.05 12.02 -0.71
C SER A 154 11.55 10.60 -0.97
N ALA A 155 12.85 10.35 -0.82
CA ALA A 155 13.45 9.03 -1.03
C ALA A 155 12.86 7.99 -0.07
N LEU A 156 12.66 8.33 1.20
CA LEU A 156 12.01 7.45 2.18
C LEU A 156 10.57 7.13 1.80
N CYS A 157 9.80 8.12 1.36
CA CYS A 157 8.44 7.93 0.90
C CYS A 157 8.37 7.03 -0.34
N ILE A 158 9.26 7.24 -1.31
CA ILE A 158 9.35 6.42 -2.51
C ILE A 158 9.78 4.99 -2.15
N ALA A 159 10.79 4.82 -1.29
CA ALA A 159 11.21 3.50 -0.82
C ALA A 159 10.09 2.75 -0.10
N TYR A 160 9.25 3.45 0.67
CA TYR A 160 8.09 2.87 1.33
C TYR A 160 7.10 2.28 0.33
N VAL A 161 6.67 3.05 -0.69
CA VAL A 161 5.65 2.57 -1.66
C VAL A 161 6.16 1.46 -2.58
N PHE A 162 7.47 1.37 -2.79
CA PHE A 162 8.13 0.29 -3.53
C PHE A 162 8.66 -0.83 -2.64
N SER A 163 8.36 -0.81 -1.35
CA SER A 163 8.76 -1.88 -0.44
C SER A 163 8.15 -3.22 -0.86
N PRO A 164 8.96 -4.28 -1.07
CA PRO A 164 8.45 -5.59 -1.41
C PRO A 164 7.44 -6.13 -0.38
N ALA A 165 7.67 -5.85 0.91
CA ALA A 165 6.76 -6.27 1.97
C ALA A 165 5.37 -5.65 1.82
N LEU A 166 5.29 -4.36 1.45
CA LEU A 166 4.04 -3.66 1.21
C LEU A 166 3.34 -4.21 -0.04
N LEU A 167 4.07 -4.38 -1.13
CA LEU A 167 3.51 -4.90 -2.37
C LEU A 167 3.02 -6.34 -2.23
N CYS A 168 3.81 -7.22 -1.59
CA CYS A 168 3.42 -8.62 -1.36
C CYS A 168 2.22 -8.79 -0.41
N SER A 169 2.02 -7.87 0.53
CA SER A 169 0.86 -7.91 1.44
C SER A 169 -0.42 -7.39 0.80
N THR A 170 -0.32 -6.73 -0.36
CA THR A 170 -1.46 -6.14 -1.07
C THR A 170 -1.93 -7.04 -2.22
N PHE A 171 -1.07 -7.92 -2.72
CA PHE A 171 -1.35 -8.89 -3.76
C PHE A 171 -1.64 -10.26 -3.12
#